data_b9781c1729967ad4ef0ca1b352ccd1f7
#
_entry.id   b9781c1729967ad4ef0ca1b352ccd1f7
#
_cell.length_a   1.000
_cell.length_b   1.000
_cell.length_c   1.000
_cell.angle_alpha   90.00
_cell.angle_beta   90.00
_cell.angle_gamma   90.00
#
_symmetry.space_group_name_H-M   'P 1'
#
loop_
_entity.id
_entity.type
_entity.pdbx_description
1 polymer ?
#
loop_
_entity_poly.entity_id
_entity_poly.type
_entity_poly.pdbx_seq_one_letter_code
_entity_poly.pdbx_strand_id
1 'polypeptide(L)'
;MSVQVENLEKNTAKLTIEVPAEKFEEAVQHSYNKNKGKFNIPGFRKGKAPFNMIKKMYGVGVFYEDAVDEVIDASYPDAAKESGLEIVSRPSISIEEIEEGKAFVYTAVVAVKPEVTLGEYKGVEVQKTKSEVTEEDIETEIKRAREKNSRLITVEDRGIEDGDQVTIDFDGSIDGKRFEGGKAEDYPLTIGSHTFIDNFEEQLIGKTTGEECEVNVTFPAEYHVEELKNKPAVFKVKVKEIQRKELPEANDDFASEVSDFDTMEEYKKDLTEKLQAEKIEAAKTADEDKVVAKVIENATMEIPDQMVEEQVNGMVNDYARRLESQGISFKQYVEITGMTAEKIGEQMKPQAIKRIQTRLVLEAVVKAENIQADDAAVEEQFDKMAEDFKMDKEQIKGMFGEEQMAQLKEDLAVQKAIDFLVAEAKFVD
;
A
#
# COMPACT_ATOMS: atom_id res chain seq x y z
N MET A 1 -36.85 0.47 19.07
CA MET A 1 -35.44 0.65 19.29
C MET A 1 -35.21 2.05 19.83
N SER A 2 -34.42 2.25 20.85
CA SER A 2 -34.01 3.57 21.30
C SER A 2 -32.48 3.68 21.26
N VAL A 3 -31.98 4.87 20.96
CA VAL A 3 -30.55 5.16 20.85
C VAL A 3 -30.24 6.34 21.76
N GLN A 4 -29.28 6.16 22.67
CA GLN A 4 -28.76 7.25 23.50
C GLN A 4 -27.31 7.50 23.09
N VAL A 5 -26.95 8.76 22.87
CA VAL A 5 -25.61 9.20 22.45
C VAL A 5 -24.95 9.91 23.63
N GLU A 6 -23.78 9.45 24.00
CA GLU A 6 -22.88 10.08 24.98
C GLU A 6 -21.55 10.41 24.30
N ASN A 7 -21.21 11.68 24.23
CA ASN A 7 -19.91 12.11 23.72
C ASN A 7 -18.83 11.87 24.76
N LEU A 8 -17.80 11.18 24.37
CA LEU A 8 -16.60 10.90 25.17
C LEU A 8 -15.45 11.82 24.76
N GLU A 9 -14.30 11.68 25.41
CA GLU A 9 -13.08 12.41 25.05
C GLU A 9 -12.50 11.92 23.71
N LYS A 10 -11.64 12.75 23.12
CA LYS A 10 -10.88 12.43 21.88
C LYS A 10 -11.76 12.07 20.68
N ASN A 11 -12.84 12.82 20.47
CA ASN A 11 -13.76 12.59 19.36
C ASN A 11 -14.28 11.15 19.28
N THR A 12 -14.61 10.57 20.42
CA THR A 12 -15.29 9.29 20.49
C THR A 12 -16.69 9.47 21.06
N ALA A 13 -17.61 8.60 20.69
CA ALA A 13 -18.98 8.59 21.20
C ALA A 13 -19.38 7.18 21.60
N LYS A 14 -20.16 7.07 22.67
CA LYS A 14 -20.78 5.83 23.12
C LYS A 14 -22.24 5.88 22.73
N LEU A 15 -22.66 4.94 21.89
CA LEU A 15 -24.05 4.72 21.53
C LEU A 15 -24.59 3.60 22.44
N THR A 16 -25.60 3.89 23.25
CA THR A 16 -26.32 2.87 24.00
C THR A 16 -27.59 2.55 23.23
N ILE A 17 -27.69 1.31 22.77
CA ILE A 17 -28.79 0.85 21.90
C ILE A 17 -29.61 -0.18 22.64
N GLU A 18 -30.90 0.12 22.73
CA GLU A 18 -31.91 -0.74 23.37
C GLU A 18 -32.82 -1.35 22.30
N VAL A 19 -32.77 -2.66 22.17
CA VAL A 19 -33.59 -3.43 21.23
C VAL A 19 -34.76 -4.09 22.01
N PRO A 20 -36.02 -3.94 21.56
CA PRO A 20 -37.16 -4.55 22.23
C PRO A 20 -37.01 -6.06 22.39
N ALA A 21 -37.50 -6.59 23.55
CA ALA A 21 -37.45 -8.02 23.87
C ALA A 21 -37.99 -8.91 22.76
N GLU A 22 -39.07 -8.49 22.10
CA GLU A 22 -39.70 -9.26 21.01
C GLU A 22 -38.74 -9.51 19.86
N LYS A 23 -37.95 -8.50 19.43
CA LYS A 23 -36.98 -8.65 18.35
C LYS A 23 -35.81 -9.56 18.74
N PHE A 24 -35.36 -9.48 20.00
CA PHE A 24 -34.31 -10.37 20.50
C PHE A 24 -34.82 -11.81 20.61
N GLU A 25 -36.05 -12.04 21.05
CA GLU A 25 -36.67 -13.37 21.10
C GLU A 25 -36.85 -13.99 19.69
N GLU A 26 -37.18 -13.17 18.68
CA GLU A 26 -37.21 -13.62 17.27
C GLU A 26 -35.83 -14.10 16.81
N ALA A 27 -34.76 -13.36 17.09
CA ALA A 27 -33.41 -13.75 16.77
C ALA A 27 -32.97 -15.02 17.51
N VAL A 28 -33.37 -15.19 18.77
CA VAL A 28 -33.16 -16.44 19.53
C VAL A 28 -33.86 -17.62 18.86
N GLN A 29 -35.08 -17.44 18.33
CA GLN A 29 -35.77 -18.47 17.56
C GLN A 29 -35.09 -18.79 16.22
N HIS A 30 -34.54 -17.80 15.56
CA HIS A 30 -33.75 -17.98 14.35
C HIS A 30 -32.47 -18.78 14.66
N SER A 31 -31.72 -18.40 15.70
CA SER A 31 -30.56 -19.12 16.20
C SER A 31 -30.87 -20.56 16.54
N TYR A 32 -32.01 -20.83 17.25
CA TYR A 32 -32.48 -22.19 17.49
C TYR A 32 -32.69 -22.94 16.16
N ASN A 33 -33.40 -22.35 15.20
CA ASN A 33 -33.69 -23.02 13.92
C ASN A 33 -32.42 -23.39 13.15
N LYS A 34 -31.42 -22.50 13.17
CA LYS A 34 -30.09 -22.68 12.56
C LYS A 34 -29.29 -23.79 13.27
N ASN A 35 -29.32 -23.82 14.61
CA ASN A 35 -28.43 -24.63 15.42
C ASN A 35 -29.04 -25.93 16.00
N LYS A 36 -30.38 -26.12 15.95
CA LYS A 36 -31.05 -27.32 16.52
C LYS A 36 -30.48 -28.65 16.07
N GLY A 37 -29.83 -28.69 14.91
CA GLY A 37 -29.14 -29.87 14.40
C GLY A 37 -27.81 -30.19 15.10
N LYS A 38 -27.24 -29.25 15.85
CA LYS A 38 -25.99 -29.45 16.60
C LYS A 38 -26.22 -30.16 17.95
N PHE A 39 -27.44 -30.09 18.49
CA PHE A 39 -27.78 -30.62 19.82
C PHE A 39 -28.26 -32.08 19.75
N ASN A 40 -27.73 -32.91 20.66
CA ASN A 40 -28.16 -34.27 20.82
C ASN A 40 -28.97 -34.42 22.11
N ILE A 41 -30.30 -34.58 21.97
CA ILE A 41 -31.22 -34.70 23.10
C ILE A 41 -31.72 -36.13 23.22
N PRO A 42 -31.52 -36.80 24.35
CA PRO A 42 -32.07 -38.15 24.57
C PRO A 42 -33.57 -38.20 24.29
N GLY A 43 -34.00 -39.18 23.50
CA GLY A 43 -35.41 -39.35 23.13
C GLY A 43 -35.88 -38.56 21.91
N PHE A 44 -35.01 -37.75 21.28
CA PHE A 44 -35.32 -36.99 20.05
C PHE A 44 -34.30 -37.29 18.95
N ARG A 45 -34.84 -37.40 17.74
CA ARG A 45 -33.96 -37.49 16.56
C ARG A 45 -33.20 -36.14 16.41
N LYS A 46 -31.94 -36.19 16.06
CA LYS A 46 -31.06 -35.04 15.85
C LYS A 46 -31.75 -33.96 15.00
N GLY A 47 -31.80 -32.75 15.48
CA GLY A 47 -32.46 -31.60 14.83
C GLY A 47 -34.01 -31.55 14.94
N LYS A 48 -34.64 -32.47 15.71
CA LYS A 48 -36.10 -32.50 15.94
C LYS A 48 -36.50 -32.24 17.38
N ALA A 49 -35.55 -31.93 18.26
CA ALA A 49 -35.83 -31.58 19.63
C ALA A 49 -36.50 -30.19 19.69
N PRO A 50 -37.63 -30.00 20.43
CA PRO A 50 -38.27 -28.71 20.58
C PRO A 50 -37.37 -27.71 21.33
N PHE A 51 -37.55 -26.40 21.05
CA PHE A 51 -36.84 -25.30 21.71
C PHE A 51 -36.77 -25.43 23.23
N ASN A 52 -37.94 -25.64 23.86
CA ASN A 52 -38.07 -25.76 25.33
C ASN A 52 -37.27 -26.94 25.92
N MET A 53 -37.06 -28.02 25.17
CA MET A 53 -36.25 -29.16 25.62
C MET A 53 -34.77 -28.84 25.60
N ILE A 54 -34.26 -28.18 24.54
CA ILE A 54 -32.87 -27.74 24.47
C ILE A 54 -32.63 -26.69 25.55
N LYS A 55 -33.50 -25.70 25.67
CA LYS A 55 -33.48 -24.66 26.71
C LYS A 55 -33.38 -25.25 28.13
N LYS A 56 -34.18 -26.30 28.43
CA LYS A 56 -34.18 -26.94 29.75
C LYS A 56 -32.86 -27.68 30.05
N MET A 57 -32.21 -28.26 29.04
CA MET A 57 -31.01 -29.07 29.21
C MET A 57 -29.72 -28.25 29.15
N TYR A 58 -29.69 -27.26 28.29
CA TYR A 58 -28.45 -26.49 28.00
C TYR A 58 -28.53 -25.02 28.38
N GLY A 59 -29.73 -24.55 28.79
CA GLY A 59 -30.02 -23.14 28.98
C GLY A 59 -30.34 -22.43 27.66
N VAL A 60 -30.98 -21.26 27.76
CA VAL A 60 -31.30 -20.43 26.55
C VAL A 60 -30.04 -19.76 25.98
N GLY A 61 -29.02 -19.54 26.83
CA GLY A 61 -27.78 -18.86 26.47
C GLY A 61 -27.00 -19.50 25.32
N VAL A 62 -27.23 -20.81 25.03
CA VAL A 62 -26.61 -21.51 23.91
C VAL A 62 -27.04 -20.94 22.53
N PHE A 63 -28.07 -20.11 22.50
CA PHE A 63 -28.55 -19.47 21.27
C PHE A 63 -28.22 -17.96 21.24
N TYR A 64 -27.68 -17.42 22.33
CA TYR A 64 -27.49 -15.99 22.45
C TYR A 64 -26.37 -15.46 21.55
N GLU A 65 -25.30 -16.21 21.33
CA GLU A 65 -24.20 -15.80 20.48
C GLU A 65 -24.68 -15.42 19.06
N ASP A 66 -25.29 -16.37 18.35
CA ASP A 66 -25.83 -16.10 17.00
C ASP A 66 -26.99 -15.06 17.03
N ALA A 67 -27.80 -15.02 18.10
CA ALA A 67 -28.91 -14.06 18.20
C ALA A 67 -28.41 -12.62 18.44
N VAL A 68 -27.37 -12.46 19.25
CA VAL A 68 -26.70 -11.18 19.50
C VAL A 68 -26.10 -10.63 18.21
N ASP A 69 -25.36 -11.46 17.48
CA ASP A 69 -24.75 -11.04 16.20
C ASP A 69 -25.85 -10.60 15.22
N GLU A 70 -26.92 -11.39 15.05
CA GLU A 70 -28.04 -11.06 14.15
C GLU A 70 -28.72 -9.74 14.54
N VAL A 71 -28.95 -9.52 15.83
CA VAL A 71 -29.62 -8.31 16.32
C VAL A 71 -28.72 -7.08 16.17
N ILE A 72 -27.42 -7.20 16.46
CA ILE A 72 -26.48 -6.11 16.31
C ILE A 72 -26.34 -5.71 14.83
N ASP A 73 -26.16 -6.70 13.95
CA ASP A 73 -26.04 -6.46 12.50
C ASP A 73 -27.28 -5.77 11.92
N ALA A 74 -28.47 -6.13 12.44
CA ALA A 74 -29.73 -5.53 11.99
C ALA A 74 -30.01 -4.15 12.60
N SER A 75 -29.59 -3.89 13.85
CA SER A 75 -29.97 -2.67 14.58
C SER A 75 -28.92 -1.57 14.53
N TYR A 76 -27.62 -1.92 14.45
CA TYR A 76 -26.54 -0.93 14.49
C TYR A 76 -26.57 0.07 13.33
N PRO A 77 -26.80 -0.33 12.05
CA PRO A 77 -26.86 0.63 10.94
C PRO A 77 -27.95 1.69 11.11
N ASP A 78 -29.11 1.28 11.63
CA ASP A 78 -30.20 2.21 11.88
C ASP A 78 -29.90 3.12 13.09
N ALA A 79 -29.28 2.58 14.14
CA ALA A 79 -28.84 3.33 15.31
C ALA A 79 -27.76 4.37 14.95
N ALA A 80 -26.81 4.01 14.09
CA ALA A 80 -25.78 4.91 13.59
C ALA A 80 -26.39 6.07 12.80
N LYS A 81 -27.37 5.80 11.93
CA LYS A 81 -28.09 6.86 11.19
C LYS A 81 -28.89 7.77 12.10
N GLU A 82 -29.62 7.18 13.09
CA GLU A 82 -30.44 7.94 14.06
C GLU A 82 -29.58 8.83 14.96
N SER A 83 -28.32 8.44 15.24
CA SER A 83 -27.40 9.23 16.06
C SER A 83 -27.01 10.56 15.41
N GLY A 84 -27.08 10.68 14.09
CA GLY A 84 -26.65 11.86 13.33
C GLY A 84 -25.14 12.12 13.37
N LEU A 85 -24.33 11.17 13.88
CA LEU A 85 -22.88 11.29 13.97
C LEU A 85 -22.19 10.81 12.68
N GLU A 86 -21.18 11.52 12.23
CA GLU A 86 -20.26 11.04 11.18
C GLU A 86 -19.27 10.03 11.79
N ILE A 87 -19.66 8.74 11.81
CA ILE A 87 -18.86 7.66 12.36
C ILE A 87 -17.77 7.27 11.38
N VAL A 88 -16.52 7.23 11.85
CA VAL A 88 -15.30 6.99 11.04
C VAL A 88 -14.51 5.76 11.49
N SER A 89 -15.07 4.92 12.36
CA SER A 89 -14.46 3.66 12.78
C SER A 89 -15.49 2.55 12.88
N ARG A 90 -15.01 1.31 12.97
CA ARG A 90 -15.86 0.20 13.39
C ARG A 90 -16.27 0.37 14.84
N PRO A 91 -17.50 -0.06 15.21
CA PRO A 91 -17.94 0.00 16.60
C PRO A 91 -17.19 -1.01 17.46
N SER A 92 -16.76 -0.58 18.65
CA SER A 92 -16.37 -1.49 19.71
C SER A 92 -17.61 -1.81 20.53
N ILE A 93 -18.12 -3.04 20.41
CA ILE A 93 -19.39 -3.46 20.96
C ILE A 93 -19.18 -4.11 22.33
N SER A 94 -20.02 -3.72 23.30
CA SER A 94 -20.12 -4.35 24.61
C SER A 94 -21.57 -4.60 24.97
N ILE A 95 -21.87 -5.79 25.49
CA ILE A 95 -23.20 -6.17 25.93
C ILE A 95 -23.39 -5.70 27.36
N GLU A 96 -24.41 -4.89 27.59
CA GLU A 96 -24.73 -4.37 28.94
C GLU A 96 -25.81 -5.25 29.64
N GLU A 97 -26.88 -5.60 28.93
CA GLU A 97 -27.96 -6.42 29.49
C GLU A 97 -28.47 -7.45 28.47
N ILE A 98 -28.46 -8.71 28.88
CA ILE A 98 -29.01 -9.83 28.12
C ILE A 98 -29.77 -10.78 29.07
N GLU A 99 -31.07 -10.57 29.17
CA GLU A 99 -31.96 -11.40 29.96
C GLU A 99 -33.23 -11.76 29.18
N GLU A 100 -33.73 -12.97 29.41
CA GLU A 100 -34.93 -13.45 28.74
C GLU A 100 -36.14 -12.60 29.14
N GLY A 101 -36.93 -12.17 28.16
CA GLY A 101 -38.13 -11.34 28.36
C GLY A 101 -37.85 -9.86 28.65
N LYS A 102 -36.60 -9.44 28.67
CA LYS A 102 -36.18 -8.04 28.75
C LYS A 102 -35.64 -7.52 27.42
N ALA A 103 -35.60 -6.20 27.30
CA ALA A 103 -34.92 -5.56 26.18
C ALA A 103 -33.45 -5.94 26.18
N PHE A 104 -32.90 -6.18 24.99
CA PHE A 104 -31.47 -6.39 24.80
C PHE A 104 -30.76 -5.04 24.71
N VAL A 105 -29.78 -4.79 25.59
CA VAL A 105 -29.04 -3.54 25.65
C VAL A 105 -27.58 -3.80 25.38
N TYR A 106 -27.05 -3.10 24.38
CA TYR A 106 -25.63 -3.10 24.07
C TYR A 106 -25.12 -1.70 23.85
N THR A 107 -23.82 -1.52 24.00
CA THR A 107 -23.16 -0.27 23.72
C THR A 107 -22.18 -0.43 22.57
N ALA A 108 -22.08 0.60 21.74
CA ALA A 108 -21.12 0.70 20.66
C ALA A 108 -20.29 1.97 20.87
N VAL A 109 -18.98 1.81 21.12
CA VAL A 109 -18.04 2.93 21.17
C VAL A 109 -17.46 3.13 19.79
N VAL A 110 -17.61 4.34 19.25
CA VAL A 110 -17.24 4.69 17.89
C VAL A 110 -16.38 5.95 17.89
N ALA A 111 -15.46 6.06 16.94
CA ALA A 111 -14.80 7.32 16.64
C ALA A 111 -15.71 8.15 15.72
N VAL A 112 -15.81 9.41 16.05
CA VAL A 112 -16.55 10.41 15.28
C VAL A 112 -15.54 11.28 14.54
N LYS A 113 -15.90 11.71 13.35
CA LYS A 113 -15.06 12.61 12.54
C LYS A 113 -14.71 13.86 13.35
N PRO A 114 -13.41 14.16 13.54
CA PRO A 114 -13.00 15.29 14.34
C PRO A 114 -13.31 16.62 13.63
N GLU A 115 -13.64 17.63 14.40
CA GLU A 115 -13.72 18.99 13.89
C GLU A 115 -12.31 19.53 13.65
N VAL A 116 -12.12 20.19 12.51
CA VAL A 116 -10.86 20.84 12.12
C VAL A 116 -11.00 22.36 12.30
N THR A 117 -10.12 22.94 13.09
CA THR A 117 -9.96 24.39 13.14
C THR A 117 -8.89 24.78 12.14
N LEU A 118 -9.31 25.38 11.02
CA LEU A 118 -8.39 25.90 10.02
C LEU A 118 -7.66 27.12 10.59
N GLY A 119 -6.31 27.14 10.42
CA GLY A 119 -5.50 28.33 10.64
C GLY A 119 -5.42 29.21 9.38
N GLU A 120 -4.27 29.83 9.14
CA GLU A 120 -4.03 30.52 7.87
C GLU A 120 -3.82 29.47 6.76
N TYR A 121 -4.79 29.35 5.88
CA TYR A 121 -4.76 28.44 4.72
C TYR A 121 -4.72 29.18 3.38
N LYS A 122 -4.98 30.49 3.35
CA LYS A 122 -4.80 31.36 2.17
C LYS A 122 -3.48 32.09 2.24
N GLY A 123 -2.81 32.23 1.11
CA GLY A 123 -1.57 32.98 1.01
C GLY A 123 -0.38 32.33 1.72
N VAL A 124 -0.42 31.02 1.94
CA VAL A 124 0.70 30.26 2.52
C VAL A 124 1.94 30.37 1.64
N GLU A 125 3.10 30.57 2.24
CA GLU A 125 4.37 30.71 1.52
C GLU A 125 5.03 29.33 1.40
N VAL A 126 5.33 28.93 0.17
CA VAL A 126 6.02 27.66 -0.14
C VAL A 126 7.09 27.89 -1.19
N GLN A 127 8.18 27.12 -1.09
CA GLN A 127 9.25 27.14 -2.08
C GLN A 127 8.83 26.41 -3.34
N LYS A 128 8.93 27.09 -4.50
CA LYS A 128 8.58 26.53 -5.80
C LYS A 128 9.52 25.40 -6.18
N THR A 129 8.96 24.31 -6.69
CA THR A 129 9.75 23.20 -7.21
C THR A 129 10.26 23.53 -8.61
N LYS A 130 11.56 23.31 -8.85
CA LYS A 130 12.15 23.51 -10.17
C LYS A 130 11.70 22.40 -11.11
N SER A 131 11.27 22.77 -12.31
CA SER A 131 10.81 21.86 -13.36
C SER A 131 11.62 21.94 -14.65
N GLU A 132 12.78 22.60 -14.62
CA GLU A 132 13.63 22.72 -15.80
C GLU A 132 14.35 21.40 -16.10
N VAL A 133 14.40 21.03 -17.38
CA VAL A 133 15.20 19.89 -17.86
C VAL A 133 16.61 20.38 -18.11
N THR A 134 17.57 19.67 -17.56
CA THR A 134 19.01 19.94 -17.77
C THR A 134 19.58 19.02 -18.86
N GLU A 135 20.70 19.39 -19.43
CA GLU A 135 21.44 18.51 -20.37
C GLU A 135 21.80 17.18 -19.70
N GLU A 136 22.12 17.19 -18.40
CA GLU A 136 22.44 15.97 -17.63
C GLU A 136 21.26 14.99 -17.55
N ASP A 137 20.02 15.49 -17.45
CA ASP A 137 18.81 14.64 -17.47
C ASP A 137 18.68 13.93 -18.81
N ILE A 138 18.89 14.68 -19.91
CA ILE A 138 18.82 14.13 -21.27
C ILE A 138 19.92 13.09 -21.50
N GLU A 139 21.14 13.38 -21.07
CA GLU A 139 22.26 12.45 -21.18
C GLU A 139 22.02 11.18 -20.34
N THR A 140 21.42 11.32 -19.17
CA THR A 140 21.07 10.20 -18.29
C THR A 140 20.05 9.27 -18.96
N GLU A 141 19.01 9.81 -19.58
CA GLU A 141 18.03 8.98 -20.28
C GLU A 141 18.58 8.35 -21.56
N ILE A 142 19.43 9.07 -22.31
CA ILE A 142 20.13 8.48 -23.46
C ILE A 142 21.05 7.36 -22.98
N LYS A 143 21.79 7.54 -21.89
CA LYS A 143 22.63 6.50 -21.31
C LYS A 143 21.81 5.28 -20.91
N ARG A 144 20.67 5.49 -20.25
CA ARG A 144 19.73 4.42 -19.87
C ARG A 144 19.22 3.65 -21.11
N ALA A 145 18.86 4.37 -22.18
CA ALA A 145 18.45 3.76 -23.43
C ALA A 145 19.57 2.93 -24.07
N ARG A 146 20.80 3.43 -24.06
CA ARG A 146 21.99 2.72 -24.55
C ARG A 146 22.30 1.47 -23.71
N GLU A 147 22.19 1.54 -22.39
CA GLU A 147 22.37 0.40 -21.47
C GLU A 147 21.34 -0.70 -21.71
N LYS A 148 20.07 -0.31 -21.97
CA LYS A 148 19.00 -1.25 -22.29
C LYS A 148 19.22 -1.97 -23.62
N ASN A 149 19.83 -1.30 -24.58
CA ASN A 149 20.13 -1.83 -25.92
C ASN A 149 21.61 -2.25 -26.07
N SER A 150 22.31 -2.43 -24.97
CA SER A 150 23.70 -2.90 -24.98
C SER A 150 23.78 -4.34 -25.44
N ARG A 151 24.91 -4.67 -26.10
CA ARG A 151 25.26 -6.02 -26.55
C ARG A 151 26.38 -6.57 -25.68
N LEU A 152 26.34 -7.87 -25.40
CA LEU A 152 27.45 -8.56 -24.74
C LEU A 152 28.43 -9.04 -25.81
N ILE A 153 29.69 -8.61 -25.73
CA ILE A 153 30.76 -9.00 -26.63
C ILE A 153 31.78 -9.79 -25.84
N THR A 154 32.14 -10.97 -26.36
CA THR A 154 33.21 -11.81 -25.76
C THR A 154 34.56 -11.11 -25.87
N VAL A 155 35.28 -11.08 -24.77
CA VAL A 155 36.61 -10.47 -24.64
C VAL A 155 37.62 -11.58 -24.47
N GLU A 156 38.58 -11.66 -25.42
CA GLU A 156 39.64 -12.68 -25.39
C GLU A 156 41.05 -12.07 -25.23
N ASP A 157 41.19 -10.77 -25.41
CA ASP A 157 42.46 -10.06 -25.56
C ASP A 157 42.96 -9.35 -24.28
N ARG A 158 42.11 -9.31 -23.24
CA ARG A 158 42.47 -8.67 -21.96
C ARG A 158 41.89 -9.45 -20.75
N GLY A 159 42.33 -9.06 -19.57
CA GLY A 159 41.72 -9.53 -18.31
C GLY A 159 40.39 -8.85 -17.99
N ILE A 160 39.73 -9.37 -16.98
CA ILE A 160 38.47 -8.88 -16.42
C ILE A 160 38.64 -7.43 -15.95
N GLU A 161 37.72 -6.57 -16.31
CA GLU A 161 37.59 -5.20 -15.84
C GLU A 161 36.26 -5.00 -15.09
N ASP A 162 36.17 -3.88 -14.37
CA ASP A 162 34.93 -3.50 -13.69
C ASP A 162 33.79 -3.26 -14.70
N GLY A 163 32.61 -3.78 -14.41
CA GLY A 163 31.47 -3.76 -15.31
C GLY A 163 31.36 -4.93 -16.29
N ASP A 164 32.39 -5.78 -16.41
CA ASP A 164 32.34 -6.96 -17.26
C ASP A 164 31.38 -8.02 -16.65
N GLN A 165 30.69 -8.75 -17.52
CA GLN A 165 29.95 -9.95 -17.15
C GLN A 165 30.85 -11.16 -17.42
N VAL A 166 31.11 -11.93 -16.36
CA VAL A 166 31.96 -13.11 -16.44
C VAL A 166 31.14 -14.37 -16.15
N THR A 167 31.44 -15.44 -16.88
CA THR A 167 30.91 -16.76 -16.54
C THR A 167 31.99 -17.52 -15.79
N ILE A 168 31.70 -17.91 -14.55
CA ILE A 168 32.67 -18.57 -13.68
C ILE A 168 32.17 -19.91 -13.17
N ASP A 169 33.10 -20.83 -12.92
CA ASP A 169 32.86 -21.97 -12.02
C ASP A 169 33.54 -21.63 -10.69
N PHE A 170 32.88 -21.90 -9.59
CA PHE A 170 33.49 -21.73 -8.27
C PHE A 170 33.20 -22.90 -7.33
N ASP A 171 34.18 -23.19 -6.44
CA ASP A 171 34.07 -24.26 -5.42
C ASP A 171 34.66 -23.69 -4.11
N GLY A 172 33.74 -23.32 -3.20
CA GLY A 172 34.06 -22.72 -1.91
C GLY A 172 34.26 -23.73 -0.79
N SER A 173 35.21 -23.44 0.07
CA SER A 173 35.50 -24.23 1.26
C SER A 173 35.87 -23.35 2.46
N ILE A 174 35.49 -23.82 3.69
CA ILE A 174 35.88 -23.25 4.97
C ILE A 174 36.72 -24.31 5.69
N ASP A 175 37.92 -23.99 6.10
CA ASP A 175 38.86 -24.94 6.73
C ASP A 175 39.04 -26.24 5.93
N GLY A 176 39.01 -26.12 4.58
CA GLY A 176 39.14 -27.25 3.66
C GLY A 176 37.89 -28.12 3.51
N LYS A 177 36.76 -27.76 4.13
CA LYS A 177 35.49 -28.47 3.99
C LYS A 177 34.51 -27.66 3.14
N ARG A 178 33.90 -28.31 2.15
CA ARG A 178 32.84 -27.72 1.35
C ARG A 178 31.59 -27.43 2.18
N PHE A 179 30.87 -26.39 1.84
CA PHE A 179 29.61 -26.02 2.45
C PHE A 179 28.49 -25.95 1.40
N GLU A 180 27.27 -26.05 1.84
CA GLU A 180 26.08 -25.99 0.97
C GLU A 180 25.95 -24.60 0.34
N GLY A 181 25.72 -24.54 -0.98
CA GLY A 181 25.69 -23.28 -1.73
C GLY A 181 27.06 -22.73 -2.13
N GLY A 182 28.18 -23.38 -1.70
CA GLY A 182 29.54 -22.94 -2.02
C GLY A 182 30.04 -23.34 -3.41
N LYS A 183 29.27 -24.11 -4.22
CA LYS A 183 29.68 -24.57 -5.55
C LYS A 183 28.64 -24.22 -6.60
N ALA A 184 29.10 -23.63 -7.71
CA ALA A 184 28.30 -23.52 -8.94
C ALA A 184 29.19 -23.65 -10.16
N GLU A 185 28.59 -24.02 -11.26
CA GLU A 185 29.18 -24.10 -12.59
C GLU A 185 28.40 -23.19 -13.55
N ASP A 186 29.10 -22.57 -14.50
CA ASP A 186 28.51 -21.64 -15.47
C ASP A 186 27.73 -20.46 -14.83
N TYR A 187 28.24 -19.96 -13.71
CA TYR A 187 27.55 -18.90 -12.99
C TYR A 187 27.87 -17.53 -13.62
N PRO A 188 26.83 -16.77 -14.07
CA PRO A 188 27.02 -15.43 -14.58
C PRO A 188 27.20 -14.43 -13.43
N LEU A 189 28.29 -13.67 -13.45
CA LEU A 189 28.61 -12.65 -12.45
C LEU A 189 28.98 -11.35 -13.15
N THR A 190 28.39 -10.25 -12.75
CA THR A 190 28.82 -8.91 -13.20
C THR A 190 29.79 -8.33 -12.18
N ILE A 191 31.00 -8.00 -12.61
CA ILE A 191 32.01 -7.42 -11.75
C ILE A 191 31.64 -5.99 -11.36
N GLY A 192 31.70 -5.67 -10.07
CA GLY A 192 31.26 -4.39 -9.51
C GLY A 192 29.77 -4.33 -9.14
N SER A 193 29.05 -5.45 -9.32
CA SER A 193 27.62 -5.54 -8.91
C SER A 193 27.42 -5.67 -7.42
N HIS A 194 28.44 -6.04 -6.67
CA HIS A 194 28.42 -6.37 -5.25
C HIS A 194 27.34 -7.40 -4.87
N THR A 195 27.04 -8.33 -5.78
CA THR A 195 26.10 -9.43 -5.55
C THR A 195 26.74 -10.59 -4.81
N PHE A 196 28.06 -10.69 -4.86
CA PHE A 196 28.84 -11.63 -4.08
C PHE A 196 29.35 -11.02 -2.76
N ILE A 197 29.99 -11.86 -1.94
CA ILE A 197 30.61 -11.45 -0.68
C ILE A 197 31.70 -10.42 -0.97
N ASP A 198 31.84 -9.44 -0.09
CA ASP A 198 32.81 -8.36 -0.21
C ASP A 198 34.24 -8.88 -0.55
N ASN A 199 34.91 -8.17 -1.44
CA ASN A 199 36.21 -8.53 -2.00
C ASN A 199 36.26 -9.77 -2.93
N PHE A 200 35.15 -10.42 -3.26
CA PHE A 200 35.14 -11.55 -4.19
C PHE A 200 35.37 -11.08 -5.63
N GLU A 201 34.56 -10.13 -6.08
CA GLU A 201 34.59 -9.61 -7.44
C GLU A 201 35.89 -8.86 -7.74
N GLU A 202 36.38 -8.10 -6.78
CA GLU A 202 37.63 -7.33 -6.90
C GLU A 202 38.87 -8.21 -7.15
N GLN A 203 38.94 -9.41 -6.56
CA GLN A 203 40.04 -10.34 -6.74
C GLN A 203 40.02 -11.04 -8.11
N LEU A 204 38.93 -10.95 -8.85
CA LEU A 204 38.82 -11.46 -10.20
C LEU A 204 39.32 -10.47 -11.26
N ILE A 205 39.40 -9.19 -10.91
CA ILE A 205 39.89 -8.15 -11.84
C ILE A 205 41.31 -8.48 -12.32
N GLY A 206 41.51 -8.39 -13.63
CA GLY A 206 42.77 -8.70 -14.30
C GLY A 206 42.98 -10.17 -14.65
N LYS A 207 42.12 -11.10 -14.20
CA LYS A 207 42.17 -12.51 -14.59
C LYS A 207 41.68 -12.70 -16.02
N THR A 208 42.24 -13.68 -16.73
CA THR A 208 41.92 -13.94 -18.12
C THR A 208 41.06 -15.19 -18.29
N THR A 209 40.44 -15.33 -19.44
CA THR A 209 39.62 -16.51 -19.79
C THR A 209 40.46 -17.79 -19.67
N GLY A 210 39.92 -18.81 -19.00
CA GLY A 210 40.56 -20.09 -18.72
C GLY A 210 41.45 -20.11 -17.47
N GLU A 211 41.70 -18.96 -16.83
CA GLU A 211 42.54 -18.87 -15.63
C GLU A 211 41.77 -19.43 -14.40
N GLU A 212 42.54 -20.18 -13.58
CA GLU A 212 42.06 -20.65 -12.28
C GLU A 212 42.76 -19.85 -11.19
N CYS A 213 41.98 -19.33 -10.22
CA CYS A 213 42.51 -18.55 -9.12
C CYS A 213 41.84 -18.93 -7.80
N GLU A 214 42.50 -18.59 -6.69
CA GLU A 214 41.93 -18.71 -5.37
C GLU A 214 41.50 -17.32 -4.86
N VAL A 215 40.23 -17.20 -4.50
CA VAL A 215 39.63 -15.98 -3.99
C VAL A 215 39.37 -16.18 -2.47
N ASN A 216 39.97 -15.31 -1.66
CA ASN A 216 39.88 -15.37 -0.22
C ASN A 216 38.90 -14.30 0.28
N VAL A 217 37.80 -14.69 0.93
CA VAL A 217 36.79 -13.79 1.46
C VAL A 217 36.43 -14.14 2.88
N THR A 218 35.79 -13.19 3.58
CA THR A 218 35.24 -13.44 4.92
C THR A 218 33.76 -13.14 4.88
N PHE A 219 32.96 -14.09 5.32
CA PHE A 219 31.50 -13.89 5.40
C PHE A 219 31.14 -12.76 6.36
N PRO A 220 30.20 -11.86 6.02
CA PRO A 220 29.82 -10.78 6.92
C PRO A 220 29.15 -11.29 8.20
N ALA A 221 29.15 -10.44 9.24
CA ALA A 221 28.56 -10.77 10.54
C ALA A 221 27.03 -10.99 10.49
N GLU A 222 26.36 -10.35 9.52
CA GLU A 222 24.91 -10.43 9.31
C GLU A 222 24.51 -11.40 8.19
N TYR A 223 25.38 -12.35 7.84
CA TYR A 223 25.05 -13.31 6.80
C TYR A 223 23.86 -14.19 7.21
N HIS A 224 22.99 -14.50 6.25
CA HIS A 224 21.71 -15.23 6.50
C HIS A 224 21.90 -16.66 7.03
N VAL A 225 23.08 -17.30 6.77
CA VAL A 225 23.41 -18.64 7.29
C VAL A 225 24.29 -18.48 8.51
N GLU A 226 23.78 -18.82 9.72
CA GLU A 226 24.50 -18.63 10.99
C GLU A 226 25.84 -19.34 11.06
N GLU A 227 25.93 -20.52 10.46
CA GLU A 227 27.15 -21.34 10.47
C GLU A 227 28.31 -20.73 9.66
N LEU A 228 28.01 -19.77 8.77
CA LEU A 228 28.99 -19.12 7.90
C LEU A 228 29.42 -17.75 8.40
N LYS A 229 28.69 -17.12 9.33
CA LYS A 229 28.97 -15.77 9.84
C LYS A 229 30.40 -15.62 10.33
N ASN A 230 31.07 -14.54 9.89
CA ASN A 230 32.45 -14.20 10.24
C ASN A 230 33.50 -15.29 9.95
N LYS A 231 33.20 -16.27 9.11
CA LYS A 231 34.15 -17.31 8.75
C LYS A 231 34.94 -16.96 7.50
N PRO A 232 36.27 -17.19 7.50
CA PRO A 232 37.07 -17.08 6.27
C PRO A 232 36.74 -18.27 5.35
N ALA A 233 36.56 -17.99 4.08
CA ALA A 233 36.33 -18.97 3.05
C ALA A 233 37.32 -18.79 1.89
N VAL A 234 37.66 -19.88 1.27
CA VAL A 234 38.50 -19.92 0.07
C VAL A 234 37.70 -20.51 -1.07
N PHE A 235 37.57 -19.75 -2.15
CA PHE A 235 36.91 -20.17 -3.37
C PHE A 235 37.93 -20.44 -4.44
N LYS A 236 37.91 -21.63 -5.03
CA LYS A 236 38.60 -21.93 -6.27
C LYS A 236 37.70 -21.51 -7.40
N VAL A 237 38.14 -20.51 -8.15
CA VAL A 237 37.34 -19.92 -9.22
C VAL A 237 38.03 -20.19 -10.53
N LYS A 238 37.28 -20.60 -11.54
CA LYS A 238 37.74 -20.72 -12.93
C LYS A 238 36.92 -19.78 -13.80
N VAL A 239 37.62 -18.90 -14.50
CA VAL A 239 37.00 -17.97 -15.47
C VAL A 239 36.76 -18.70 -16.77
N LYS A 240 35.51 -18.88 -17.19
CA LYS A 240 35.15 -19.54 -18.46
C LYS A 240 35.07 -18.57 -19.62
N GLU A 241 34.38 -17.47 -19.41
CA GLU A 241 34.12 -16.47 -20.44
C GLU A 241 34.08 -15.08 -19.80
N ILE A 242 34.59 -14.12 -20.54
CA ILE A 242 34.52 -12.70 -20.19
C ILE A 242 33.71 -12.03 -21.29
N GLN A 243 32.65 -11.32 -20.91
CA GLN A 243 31.84 -10.55 -21.84
C GLN A 243 31.79 -9.09 -21.36
N ARG A 244 31.99 -8.18 -22.29
CA ARG A 244 31.86 -6.75 -22.05
C ARG A 244 30.51 -6.24 -22.54
N LYS A 245 29.87 -5.41 -21.75
CA LYS A 245 28.74 -4.64 -22.21
C LYS A 245 29.18 -3.55 -23.15
N GLU A 246 28.92 -3.73 -24.44
CA GLU A 246 29.17 -2.67 -25.43
C GLU A 246 27.91 -1.83 -25.59
N LEU A 247 28.03 -0.54 -25.22
CA LEU A 247 26.98 0.43 -25.41
C LEU A 247 26.96 0.92 -26.85
N PRO A 248 25.84 0.88 -27.57
CA PRO A 248 25.78 1.44 -28.92
C PRO A 248 26.17 2.93 -28.90
N GLU A 249 26.81 3.41 -29.95
CA GLU A 249 27.12 4.83 -30.08
C GLU A 249 25.84 5.65 -30.19
N ALA A 250 25.80 6.84 -29.53
CA ALA A 250 24.68 7.74 -29.60
C ALA A 250 24.68 8.53 -30.91
N ASN A 251 24.35 7.86 -31.99
CA ASN A 251 24.28 8.40 -33.36
C ASN A 251 22.89 8.21 -33.96
N ASP A 252 22.71 8.59 -35.22
CA ASP A 252 21.40 8.53 -35.90
C ASP A 252 20.91 7.08 -36.07
N ASP A 253 21.82 6.12 -36.27
CA ASP A 253 21.44 4.70 -36.34
C ASP A 253 20.82 4.23 -35.03
N PHE A 254 21.41 4.67 -33.89
CA PHE A 254 20.86 4.36 -32.55
C PHE A 254 19.48 5.02 -32.35
N ALA A 255 19.33 6.28 -32.77
CA ALA A 255 18.02 6.95 -32.68
C ALA A 255 16.93 6.18 -33.43
N SER A 256 17.22 5.71 -34.63
CA SER A 256 16.31 4.92 -35.47
C SER A 256 16.02 3.52 -34.89
N GLU A 257 16.95 2.93 -34.12
CA GLU A 257 16.74 1.62 -33.46
C GLU A 257 15.82 1.73 -32.20
N VAL A 258 15.88 2.84 -31.48
CA VAL A 258 15.22 2.97 -30.17
C VAL A 258 13.97 3.86 -30.18
N SER A 259 13.71 4.54 -31.27
CA SER A 259 12.61 5.49 -31.41
C SER A 259 12.06 5.51 -32.85
N ASP A 260 11.02 6.31 -33.07
CA ASP A 260 10.42 6.55 -34.40
C ASP A 260 11.12 7.70 -35.17
N PHE A 261 12.30 8.15 -34.71
CA PHE A 261 13.04 9.27 -35.30
C PHE A 261 14.26 8.80 -36.07
N ASP A 262 14.58 9.49 -37.16
CA ASP A 262 15.70 9.15 -38.02
C ASP A 262 17.02 9.78 -37.56
N THR A 263 16.98 10.80 -36.69
CA THR A 263 18.18 11.52 -36.23
C THR A 263 18.22 11.64 -34.70
N MET A 264 19.45 11.70 -34.16
CA MET A 264 19.67 11.95 -32.74
C MET A 264 19.16 13.32 -32.27
N GLU A 265 19.13 14.31 -33.17
CA GLU A 265 18.63 15.64 -32.86
C GLU A 265 17.11 15.63 -32.62
N GLU A 266 16.36 14.95 -33.49
CA GLU A 266 14.91 14.76 -33.30
C GLU A 266 14.59 13.91 -32.09
N TYR A 267 15.33 12.83 -31.85
CA TYR A 267 15.17 11.99 -30.66
C TYR A 267 15.42 12.78 -29.37
N LYS A 268 16.52 13.57 -29.31
CA LYS A 268 16.82 14.44 -28.15
C LYS A 268 15.73 15.48 -27.92
N LYS A 269 15.19 16.05 -28.98
CA LYS A 269 14.10 17.03 -28.87
C LYS A 269 12.83 16.40 -28.29
N ASP A 270 12.41 15.27 -28.80
CA ASP A 270 11.25 14.52 -28.28
C ASP A 270 11.45 14.11 -26.80
N LEU A 271 12.65 13.60 -26.49
CA LEU A 271 13.01 13.24 -25.13
C LEU A 271 12.97 14.46 -24.19
N THR A 272 13.47 15.62 -24.65
CA THR A 272 13.40 16.87 -23.90
C THR A 272 11.95 17.29 -23.64
N GLU A 273 11.08 17.21 -24.66
CA GLU A 273 9.67 17.54 -24.52
C GLU A 273 8.96 16.60 -23.55
N LYS A 274 9.24 15.30 -23.57
CA LYS A 274 8.69 14.29 -22.64
C LYS A 274 9.19 14.53 -21.21
N LEU A 275 10.50 14.67 -21.01
CA LEU A 275 11.07 14.94 -19.70
C LEU A 275 10.56 16.27 -19.12
N GLN A 276 10.37 17.28 -19.97
CA GLN A 276 9.83 18.57 -19.54
C GLN A 276 8.37 18.44 -19.06
N ALA A 277 7.55 17.67 -19.79
CA ALA A 277 6.18 17.40 -19.39
C ALA A 277 6.12 16.61 -18.07
N GLU A 278 6.95 15.57 -17.93
CA GLU A 278 7.05 14.79 -16.68
C GLU A 278 7.52 15.63 -15.49
N LYS A 279 8.55 16.48 -15.68
CA LYS A 279 9.06 17.36 -14.63
C LYS A 279 8.05 18.44 -14.23
N ILE A 280 7.29 18.99 -15.17
CA ILE A 280 6.22 19.95 -14.88
C ILE A 280 5.14 19.28 -14.02
N GLU A 281 4.70 18.09 -14.39
CA GLU A 281 3.67 17.37 -13.64
C GLU A 281 4.18 16.95 -12.26
N ALA A 282 5.41 16.45 -12.16
CA ALA A 282 6.04 16.11 -10.89
C ALA A 282 6.23 17.34 -9.99
N ALA A 283 6.63 18.49 -10.57
CA ALA A 283 6.78 19.75 -9.84
C ALA A 283 5.42 20.27 -9.35
N LYS A 284 4.38 20.15 -10.19
CA LYS A 284 3.01 20.51 -9.82
C LYS A 284 2.54 19.70 -8.62
N THR A 285 2.66 18.38 -8.68
CA THR A 285 2.30 17.48 -7.56
C THR A 285 3.10 17.78 -6.30
N ALA A 286 4.41 18.03 -6.43
CA ALA A 286 5.25 18.39 -5.30
C ALA A 286 4.87 19.75 -4.68
N ASP A 287 4.47 20.71 -5.49
CA ASP A 287 4.02 22.04 -5.02
C ASP A 287 2.64 21.92 -4.34
N GLU A 288 1.70 21.14 -4.88
CA GLU A 288 0.43 20.79 -4.24
C GLU A 288 0.67 20.17 -2.86
N ASP A 289 1.56 19.17 -2.78
CA ASP A 289 1.91 18.49 -1.52
C ASP A 289 2.50 19.46 -0.48
N LYS A 290 3.36 20.39 -0.90
CA LYS A 290 3.95 21.41 -0.01
C LYS A 290 2.90 22.39 0.52
N VAL A 291 2.01 22.88 -0.36
CA VAL A 291 0.93 23.79 0.03
C VAL A 291 0.00 23.09 1.02
N VAL A 292 -0.44 21.88 0.72
CA VAL A 292 -1.31 21.10 1.62
C VAL A 292 -0.61 20.82 2.96
N ALA A 293 0.67 20.42 2.93
CA ALA A 293 1.44 20.19 4.15
C ALA A 293 1.52 21.45 5.02
N LYS A 294 1.70 22.62 4.40
CA LYS A 294 1.76 23.91 5.13
C LYS A 294 0.41 24.29 5.74
N VAL A 295 -0.68 24.03 5.04
CA VAL A 295 -2.04 24.23 5.56
C VAL A 295 -2.32 23.31 6.73
N ILE A 296 -1.88 22.03 6.66
CA ILE A 296 -1.99 21.05 7.76
C ILE A 296 -1.23 21.52 9.00
N GLU A 297 0.00 22.06 8.85
CA GLU A 297 0.79 22.59 9.97
C GLU A 297 0.06 23.74 10.70
N ASN A 298 -0.69 24.55 9.97
CA ASN A 298 -1.44 25.67 10.51
C ASN A 298 -2.80 25.26 11.12
N ALA A 299 -3.30 24.06 10.82
CA ALA A 299 -4.58 23.57 11.30
C ALA A 299 -4.45 22.84 12.65
N THR A 300 -5.52 22.83 13.42
CA THR A 300 -5.60 22.10 14.69
C THR A 300 -6.73 21.09 14.62
N MET A 301 -6.44 19.84 14.95
CA MET A 301 -7.38 18.72 15.00
C MET A 301 -6.96 17.68 16.00
N GLU A 302 -7.89 16.97 16.58
CA GLU A 302 -7.63 15.84 17.48
C GLU A 302 -8.14 14.55 16.82
N ILE A 303 -7.21 13.74 16.29
CA ILE A 303 -7.52 12.51 15.55
C ILE A 303 -7.70 11.36 16.54
N PRO A 304 -8.86 10.65 16.54
CA PRO A 304 -9.07 9.48 17.37
C PRO A 304 -8.12 8.33 16.99
N ASP A 305 -7.62 7.60 18.00
CA ASP A 305 -6.74 6.45 17.76
C ASP A 305 -7.41 5.38 16.88
N GLN A 306 -8.73 5.14 17.06
CA GLN A 306 -9.48 4.18 16.25
C GLN A 306 -9.53 4.57 14.75
N MET A 307 -9.58 5.87 14.44
CA MET A 307 -9.52 6.35 13.06
C MET A 307 -8.15 6.05 12.44
N VAL A 308 -7.07 6.20 13.22
CA VAL A 308 -5.72 5.86 12.78
C VAL A 308 -5.57 4.35 12.56
N GLU A 309 -6.10 3.53 13.48
CA GLU A 309 -6.08 2.07 13.35
C GLU A 309 -6.83 1.59 12.12
N GLU A 310 -8.02 2.13 11.84
CA GLU A 310 -8.80 1.76 10.65
C GLU A 310 -8.06 2.15 9.36
N GLN A 311 -7.44 3.34 9.32
CA GLN A 311 -6.64 3.79 8.19
C GLN A 311 -5.42 2.88 7.97
N VAL A 312 -4.72 2.52 9.03
CA VAL A 312 -3.57 1.59 8.98
C VAL A 312 -4.01 0.22 8.46
N ASN A 313 -5.13 -0.32 8.98
CA ASN A 313 -5.68 -1.60 8.52
C ASN A 313 -6.02 -1.56 7.02
N GLY A 314 -6.62 -0.46 6.55
CA GLY A 314 -6.86 -0.24 5.13
C GLY A 314 -5.57 -0.28 4.31
N MET A 315 -4.54 0.44 4.75
CA MET A 315 -3.24 0.50 4.06
C MET A 315 -2.53 -0.87 4.04
N VAL A 316 -2.58 -1.64 5.14
CA VAL A 316 -2.02 -3.00 5.19
C VAL A 316 -2.76 -3.93 4.24
N ASN A 317 -4.09 -3.84 4.16
CA ASN A 317 -4.89 -4.62 3.22
C ASN A 317 -4.58 -4.27 1.75
N ASP A 318 -4.41 -2.98 1.44
CA ASP A 318 -4.02 -2.54 0.10
C ASP A 318 -2.61 -3.02 -0.26
N TYR A 319 -1.70 -3.03 0.72
CA TYR A 319 -0.36 -3.60 0.54
C TYR A 319 -0.41 -5.10 0.27
N ALA A 320 -1.24 -5.84 1.02
CA ALA A 320 -1.45 -7.27 0.80
C ALA A 320 -1.99 -7.56 -0.61
N ARG A 321 -3.01 -6.81 -1.07
CA ARG A 321 -3.55 -6.95 -2.43
C ARG A 321 -2.50 -6.65 -3.52
N ARG A 322 -1.63 -5.67 -3.28
CA ARG A 322 -0.54 -5.35 -4.20
C ARG A 322 0.47 -6.49 -4.31
N LEU A 323 0.84 -7.12 -3.18
CA LEU A 323 1.69 -8.30 -3.19
C LEU A 323 1.04 -9.47 -3.93
N GLU A 324 -0.25 -9.71 -3.71
CA GLU A 324 -1.01 -10.75 -4.41
C GLU A 324 -1.05 -10.51 -5.93
N SER A 325 -1.18 -9.26 -6.37
CA SER A 325 -1.12 -8.91 -7.79
C SER A 325 0.26 -9.20 -8.43
N GLN A 326 1.31 -9.25 -7.61
CA GLN A 326 2.67 -9.62 -8.01
C GLN A 326 2.96 -11.14 -7.85
N GLY A 327 1.94 -11.92 -7.47
CA GLY A 327 2.03 -13.37 -7.30
C GLY A 327 2.62 -13.82 -5.96
N ILE A 328 2.77 -12.92 -4.99
CA ILE A 328 3.29 -13.22 -3.65
C ILE A 328 2.14 -13.11 -2.64
N SER A 329 1.78 -14.21 -1.97
CA SER A 329 0.79 -14.12 -0.91
C SER A 329 1.36 -13.37 0.31
N PHE A 330 0.50 -12.64 1.02
CA PHE A 330 0.91 -11.93 2.24
C PHE A 330 1.58 -12.86 3.27
N LYS A 331 1.09 -14.10 3.39
CA LYS A 331 1.67 -15.12 4.27
C LYS A 331 3.11 -15.46 3.87
N GLN A 332 3.37 -15.68 2.58
CA GLN A 332 4.73 -15.96 2.07
C GLN A 332 5.66 -14.76 2.31
N TYR A 333 5.17 -13.54 2.11
CA TYR A 333 5.93 -12.32 2.39
C TYR A 333 6.36 -12.26 3.86
N VAL A 334 5.44 -12.52 4.80
CA VAL A 334 5.74 -12.59 6.25
C VAL A 334 6.74 -13.69 6.58
N GLU A 335 6.63 -14.86 5.97
CA GLU A 335 7.56 -15.99 6.19
C GLU A 335 8.98 -15.66 5.68
N ILE A 336 9.10 -14.97 4.54
CA ILE A 336 10.40 -14.61 3.95
C ILE A 336 11.06 -13.45 4.70
N THR A 337 10.29 -12.41 5.05
CA THR A 337 10.84 -11.17 5.62
C THR A 337 10.85 -11.13 7.14
N GLY A 338 10.06 -11.99 7.80
CA GLY A 338 9.81 -11.93 9.23
C GLY A 338 9.00 -10.70 9.68
N MET A 339 8.41 -9.95 8.73
CA MET A 339 7.61 -8.75 9.01
C MET A 339 6.14 -9.13 9.21
N THR A 340 5.66 -9.02 10.44
CA THR A 340 4.24 -9.25 10.76
C THR A 340 3.37 -8.07 10.31
N ALA A 341 2.05 -8.32 10.16
CA ALA A 341 1.08 -7.27 9.83
C ALA A 341 1.14 -6.09 10.82
N GLU A 342 1.37 -6.37 12.10
CA GLU A 342 1.52 -5.35 13.16
C GLU A 342 2.73 -4.45 12.92
N LYS A 343 3.90 -5.04 12.62
CA LYS A 343 5.12 -4.26 12.34
C LYS A 343 4.98 -3.42 11.07
N ILE A 344 4.34 -3.96 10.04
CA ILE A 344 4.02 -3.21 8.81
C ILE A 344 3.08 -2.06 9.15
N GLY A 345 2.05 -2.32 9.96
CA GLY A 345 1.10 -1.30 10.43
C GLY A 345 1.79 -0.18 11.22
N GLU A 346 2.71 -0.51 12.14
CA GLU A 346 3.49 0.49 12.89
C GLU A 346 4.32 1.39 11.95
N GLN A 347 4.94 0.81 10.92
CA GLN A 347 5.68 1.58 9.93
C GLN A 347 4.79 2.48 9.07
N MET A 348 3.55 2.06 8.81
CA MET A 348 2.57 2.82 8.03
C MET A 348 1.84 3.90 8.84
N LYS A 349 1.87 3.82 10.17
CA LYS A 349 1.16 4.74 11.08
C LYS A 349 1.42 6.23 10.81
N PRO A 350 2.67 6.71 10.62
CA PRO A 350 2.92 8.13 10.31
C PRO A 350 2.28 8.57 9.01
N GLN A 351 2.31 7.71 7.98
CA GLN A 351 1.69 7.98 6.69
C GLN A 351 0.15 7.96 6.79
N ALA A 352 -0.41 7.05 7.60
CA ALA A 352 -1.84 7.00 7.87
C ALA A 352 -2.34 8.30 8.53
N ILE A 353 -1.62 8.79 9.55
CA ILE A 353 -1.93 10.06 10.21
C ILE A 353 -1.89 11.21 9.19
N LYS A 354 -0.86 11.28 8.36
CA LYS A 354 -0.75 12.32 7.33
C LYS A 354 -1.91 12.27 6.32
N ARG A 355 -2.33 11.08 5.89
CA ARG A 355 -3.49 10.92 4.99
C ARG A 355 -4.79 11.40 5.63
N ILE A 356 -5.01 11.06 6.91
CA ILE A 356 -6.18 11.51 7.66
C ILE A 356 -6.17 13.04 7.79
N GLN A 357 -5.05 13.63 8.18
CA GLN A 357 -4.89 15.09 8.31
C GLN A 357 -5.19 15.79 6.99
N THR A 358 -4.60 15.31 5.89
CA THR A 358 -4.82 15.85 4.55
C THR A 358 -6.31 15.84 4.21
N ARG A 359 -6.99 14.70 4.37
CA ARG A 359 -8.41 14.57 4.05
C ARG A 359 -9.27 15.51 4.89
N LEU A 360 -9.08 15.51 6.21
CA LEU A 360 -9.85 16.33 7.13
C LEU A 360 -9.67 17.84 6.87
N VAL A 361 -8.45 18.28 6.62
CA VAL A 361 -8.15 19.68 6.31
C VAL A 361 -8.78 20.10 4.98
N LEU A 362 -8.65 19.28 3.94
CA LEU A 362 -9.24 19.60 2.64
C LEU A 362 -10.77 19.62 2.68
N GLU A 363 -11.40 18.69 3.39
CA GLU A 363 -12.86 18.70 3.61
C GLU A 363 -13.30 19.94 4.41
N ALA A 364 -12.49 20.39 5.39
CA ALA A 364 -12.76 21.63 6.11
C ALA A 364 -12.64 22.87 5.19
N VAL A 365 -11.67 22.89 4.28
CA VAL A 365 -11.54 23.95 3.26
C VAL A 365 -12.72 23.93 2.29
N VAL A 366 -13.14 22.74 1.81
CA VAL A 366 -14.33 22.57 0.96
C VAL A 366 -15.54 23.20 1.63
N LYS A 367 -15.74 22.93 2.92
CA LYS A 367 -16.86 23.48 3.70
C LYS A 367 -16.73 24.99 3.91
N ALA A 368 -15.54 25.50 4.24
CA ALA A 368 -15.31 26.92 4.49
C ALA A 368 -15.51 27.78 3.25
N GLU A 369 -15.07 27.30 2.07
CA GLU A 369 -15.15 28.01 0.80
C GLU A 369 -16.39 27.61 -0.03
N ASN A 370 -17.24 26.71 0.50
CA ASN A 370 -18.43 26.17 -0.18
C ASN A 370 -18.11 25.64 -1.60
N ILE A 371 -16.99 24.92 -1.70
CA ILE A 371 -16.53 24.32 -2.96
C ILE A 371 -17.44 23.14 -3.32
N GLN A 372 -17.93 23.12 -4.56
CA GLN A 372 -18.76 22.02 -5.07
C GLN A 372 -18.22 21.50 -6.39
N ALA A 373 -18.33 20.21 -6.60
CA ALA A 373 -18.12 19.63 -7.91
C ALA A 373 -19.37 19.88 -8.76
N ASP A 374 -19.21 20.59 -9.87
CA ASP A 374 -20.24 20.77 -10.87
C ASP A 374 -20.37 19.52 -11.76
N ASP A 375 -21.48 19.43 -12.47
CA ASP A 375 -21.72 18.30 -13.36
C ASP A 375 -20.69 18.21 -14.50
N ALA A 376 -20.07 19.34 -14.88
CA ALA A 376 -19.01 19.37 -15.90
C ALA A 376 -17.74 18.64 -15.41
N ALA A 377 -17.32 18.85 -14.14
CA ALA A 377 -16.19 18.15 -13.55
C ALA A 377 -16.45 16.64 -13.42
N VAL A 378 -17.69 16.26 -13.09
CA VAL A 378 -18.09 14.85 -13.05
C VAL A 378 -18.01 14.21 -14.44
N GLU A 379 -18.49 14.91 -15.47
CA GLU A 379 -18.41 14.43 -16.85
C GLU A 379 -16.96 14.28 -17.33
N GLU A 380 -16.10 15.24 -17.04
CA GLU A 380 -14.67 15.17 -17.36
C GLU A 380 -13.98 14.00 -16.66
N GLN A 381 -14.33 13.72 -15.39
CA GLN A 381 -13.79 12.58 -14.69
C GLN A 381 -14.21 11.24 -15.32
N PHE A 382 -15.46 11.13 -15.79
CA PHE A 382 -15.89 9.95 -16.53
C PHE A 382 -15.20 9.82 -17.89
N ASP A 383 -14.87 10.92 -18.57
CA ASP A 383 -14.08 10.88 -19.81
C ASP A 383 -12.67 10.34 -19.53
N LYS A 384 -12.00 10.82 -18.49
CA LYS A 384 -10.70 10.29 -18.05
C LYS A 384 -10.75 8.80 -17.69
N MET A 385 -11.76 8.39 -16.92
CA MET A 385 -11.95 6.97 -16.61
C MET A 385 -12.18 6.11 -17.84
N ALA A 386 -12.93 6.62 -18.83
CA ALA A 386 -13.20 5.92 -20.08
C ALA A 386 -11.91 5.70 -20.91
N GLU A 387 -11.03 6.68 -20.95
CA GLU A 387 -9.72 6.58 -21.59
C GLU A 387 -8.80 5.58 -20.86
N ASP A 388 -8.69 5.69 -19.54
CA ASP A 388 -7.81 4.86 -18.71
C ASP A 388 -8.20 3.37 -18.76
N PHE A 389 -9.50 3.09 -18.62
CA PHE A 389 -10.01 1.71 -18.63
C PHE A 389 -10.30 1.19 -20.04
N LYS A 390 -10.19 2.04 -21.08
CA LYS A 390 -10.57 1.72 -22.47
C LYS A 390 -11.99 1.16 -22.58
N MET A 391 -12.91 1.75 -21.82
CA MET A 391 -14.32 1.39 -21.75
C MET A 391 -15.20 2.54 -22.22
N ASP A 392 -16.44 2.19 -22.59
CA ASP A 392 -17.44 3.20 -22.93
C ASP A 392 -17.88 4.00 -21.70
N LYS A 393 -17.98 5.32 -21.82
CA LYS A 393 -18.34 6.24 -20.74
C LYS A 393 -19.69 5.89 -20.09
N GLU A 394 -20.69 5.53 -20.93
CA GLU A 394 -22.02 5.18 -20.42
C GLU A 394 -22.02 3.86 -19.62
N GLN A 395 -21.15 2.92 -20.00
CA GLN A 395 -20.95 1.69 -19.22
C GLN A 395 -20.38 1.99 -17.85
N ILE A 396 -19.37 2.86 -17.78
CA ILE A 396 -18.76 3.26 -16.49
C ILE A 396 -19.80 3.98 -15.62
N LYS A 397 -20.54 4.95 -16.19
CA LYS A 397 -21.63 5.63 -15.47
C LYS A 397 -22.67 4.66 -14.92
N GLY A 398 -23.03 3.63 -15.69
CA GLY A 398 -23.98 2.61 -15.27
C GLY A 398 -23.53 1.73 -14.11
N MET A 399 -22.23 1.72 -13.78
CA MET A 399 -21.68 1.02 -12.62
C MET A 399 -21.78 1.83 -11.33
N PHE A 400 -22.01 3.14 -11.43
CA PHE A 400 -22.11 4.04 -10.28
C PHE A 400 -23.57 4.14 -9.77
N GLY A 401 -23.78 3.74 -8.54
CA GLY A 401 -25.04 4.02 -7.81
C GLY A 401 -25.03 5.43 -7.22
N GLU A 402 -26.13 5.79 -6.55
CA GLU A 402 -26.29 7.12 -5.95
C GLU A 402 -25.20 7.42 -4.91
N GLU A 403 -24.82 6.44 -4.10
CA GLU A 403 -23.78 6.60 -3.07
C GLU A 403 -22.39 6.81 -3.68
N GLN A 404 -22.02 6.01 -4.70
CA GLN A 404 -20.76 6.17 -5.40
C GLN A 404 -20.68 7.50 -6.14
N MET A 405 -21.81 7.98 -6.68
CA MET A 405 -21.88 9.27 -7.33
C MET A 405 -21.71 10.42 -6.33
N ALA A 406 -22.30 10.31 -5.15
CA ALA A 406 -22.09 11.29 -4.06
C ALA A 406 -20.62 11.33 -3.63
N GLN A 407 -20.01 10.15 -3.42
CA GLN A 407 -18.59 10.04 -3.07
C GLN A 407 -17.68 10.64 -4.15
N LEU A 408 -17.96 10.38 -5.42
CA LEU A 408 -17.19 10.98 -6.54
C LEU A 408 -17.26 12.51 -6.52
N LYS A 409 -18.44 13.08 -6.25
CA LYS A 409 -18.60 14.54 -6.14
C LYS A 409 -17.82 15.11 -4.94
N GLU A 410 -17.77 14.41 -3.82
CA GLU A 410 -16.97 14.78 -2.66
C GLU A 410 -15.47 14.75 -2.98
N ASP A 411 -14.99 13.68 -3.61
CA ASP A 411 -13.58 13.54 -3.99
C ASP A 411 -13.16 14.63 -5.00
N LEU A 412 -14.04 14.96 -5.96
CA LEU A 412 -13.80 16.06 -6.91
C LEU A 412 -13.82 17.44 -6.21
N ALA A 413 -14.66 17.63 -5.19
CA ALA A 413 -14.65 18.86 -4.40
C ALA A 413 -13.34 19.01 -3.61
N VAL A 414 -12.81 17.90 -3.07
CA VAL A 414 -11.50 17.86 -2.40
C VAL A 414 -10.39 18.19 -3.38
N GLN A 415 -10.42 17.66 -4.60
CA GLN A 415 -9.43 18.03 -5.62
C GLN A 415 -9.49 19.53 -5.99
N LYS A 416 -10.69 20.08 -6.17
CA LYS A 416 -10.88 21.53 -6.40
C LYS A 416 -10.39 22.37 -5.21
N ALA A 417 -10.44 21.85 -3.98
CA ALA A 417 -9.88 22.52 -2.81
C ALA A 417 -8.35 22.59 -2.86
N ILE A 418 -7.68 21.55 -3.37
CA ILE A 418 -6.23 21.57 -3.63
C ILE A 418 -5.91 22.66 -4.66
N ASP A 419 -6.60 22.66 -5.80
CA ASP A 419 -6.41 23.66 -6.86
C ASP A 419 -6.62 25.08 -6.34
N PHE A 420 -7.64 25.28 -5.50
CA PHE A 420 -7.91 26.56 -4.83
C PHE A 420 -6.75 26.97 -3.91
N LEU A 421 -6.27 26.07 -3.05
CA LEU A 421 -5.17 26.36 -2.13
C LEU A 421 -3.88 26.70 -2.88
N VAL A 422 -3.59 26.00 -3.96
CA VAL A 422 -2.42 26.26 -4.83
C VAL A 422 -2.55 27.63 -5.51
N ALA A 423 -3.74 27.99 -5.98
CA ALA A 423 -3.99 29.28 -6.61
C ALA A 423 -3.84 30.47 -5.63
N GLU A 424 -4.20 30.27 -4.36
CA GLU A 424 -4.06 31.28 -3.29
C GLU A 424 -2.66 31.31 -2.66
N ALA A 425 -1.83 30.26 -2.89
CA ALA A 425 -0.49 30.16 -2.29
C ALA A 425 0.49 31.18 -2.90
N LYS A 426 1.48 31.57 -2.10
CA LYS A 426 2.59 32.42 -2.54
C LYS A 426 3.83 31.56 -2.75
N PHE A 427 4.19 31.36 -4.01
CA PHE A 427 5.42 30.66 -4.35
C PHE A 427 6.60 31.61 -4.27
N VAL A 428 7.61 31.20 -3.49
CA VAL A 428 8.89 31.88 -3.37
C VAL A 428 9.99 31.03 -3.99
N ASP A 429 11.02 31.68 -4.58
CA ASP A 429 12.14 31.01 -5.26
C ASP A 429 13.10 30.32 -4.29
#